data_77eb7ac6e7d1b1a1dcd26693857b7633
#
_entry.id   77eb7ac6e7d1b1a1dcd26693857b7633
#
_cell.length_a   1.000
_cell.length_b   1.000
_cell.length_c   1.000
_cell.angle_alpha   90.00
_cell.angle_beta   90.00
_cell.angle_gamma   90.00
#
_symmetry.space_group_name_H-M   'P 1'
#
loop_
_entity.id
_entity.type
_entity.pdbx_description
1 polymer ?
#
loop_
_entity_poly.entity_id
_entity_poly.type
_entity_poly.pdbx_seq_one_letter_code
_entity_poly.pdbx_strand_id
1 'polypeptide(L)'
;MAKIKRYTDISQARILDEILLSKGADMFFKCFGEETYDLTFCEVSYSEWAKDYKELYDKACIKVIPCWSLSALISLIPQEIFDGEYVINITEGSDNRWVLTYDHYENRKHSYYSLSIGADNLVDACYETINKLHKLKML
;
A
#
# COMPACT_ATOMS: atom_id res chain seq x y z
N MET A 1 -10.95 -17.24 11.99
CA MET A 1 -9.88 -17.29 10.98
C MET A 1 -9.71 -15.93 10.32
N ALA A 2 -8.51 -15.39 10.30
CA ALA A 2 -8.26 -14.10 9.67
C ALA A 2 -8.46 -14.21 8.16
N LYS A 3 -9.17 -13.24 7.58
CA LYS A 3 -9.38 -13.15 6.14
C LYS A 3 -8.07 -12.77 5.45
N ILE A 4 -7.68 -13.49 4.41
CA ILE A 4 -6.51 -13.14 3.63
C ILE A 4 -6.85 -11.93 2.77
N LYS A 5 -6.20 -10.80 3.04
CA LYS A 5 -6.32 -9.59 2.25
C LYS A 5 -5.11 -9.46 1.32
N ARG A 6 -5.37 -9.28 0.03
CA ARG A 6 -4.31 -9.29 -1.01
C ARG A 6 -4.07 -7.94 -1.68
N TYR A 7 -4.94 -6.99 -1.47
CA TYR A 7 -4.86 -5.66 -2.08
C TYR A 7 -5.62 -4.63 -1.22
N THR A 8 -5.37 -3.36 -1.46
CA THR A 8 -6.06 -2.28 -0.75
C THR A 8 -7.54 -2.28 -1.08
N ASP A 9 -8.37 -1.99 -0.08
CA ASP A 9 -9.80 -1.75 -0.34
C ASP A 9 -9.99 -0.35 -0.96
N ILE A 10 -11.23 -0.04 -1.32
CA ILE A 10 -11.56 1.23 -1.98
C ILE A 10 -11.17 2.44 -1.13
N SER A 11 -11.45 2.40 0.17
CA SER A 11 -11.14 3.52 1.07
C SER A 11 -9.64 3.76 1.16
N GLN A 12 -8.87 2.68 1.32
CA GLN A 12 -7.41 2.73 1.38
C GLN A 12 -6.83 3.20 0.05
N ALA A 13 -7.37 2.68 -1.06
CA ALA A 13 -6.92 3.04 -2.40
C ALA A 13 -7.09 4.54 -2.67
N ARG A 14 -8.21 5.13 -2.26
CA ARG A 14 -8.45 6.56 -2.42
C ARG A 14 -7.45 7.40 -1.64
N ILE A 15 -7.17 7.01 -0.39
CA ILE A 15 -6.21 7.73 0.45
C ILE A 15 -4.81 7.61 -0.11
N LEU A 16 -4.39 6.42 -0.54
CA LEU A 16 -3.08 6.22 -1.15
C LEU A 16 -2.93 6.99 -2.46
N ASP A 17 -3.98 7.08 -3.25
CA ASP A 17 -3.92 7.85 -4.51
C ASP A 17 -3.65 9.34 -4.24
N GLU A 18 -4.23 9.90 -3.18
CA GLU A 18 -3.94 11.28 -2.78
C GLU A 18 -2.47 11.47 -2.38
N ILE A 19 -1.88 10.48 -1.72
CA ILE A 19 -0.50 10.52 -1.24
C ILE A 19 0.50 10.22 -2.36
N LEU A 20 0.24 9.17 -3.13
CA LEU A 20 1.19 8.59 -4.07
C LEU A 20 0.98 9.02 -5.52
N LEU A 21 -0.16 9.66 -5.84
CA LEU A 21 -0.54 10.04 -7.19
C LEU A 21 -0.41 8.86 -8.16
N SER A 22 -1.01 7.74 -7.78
CA SER A 22 -1.01 6.45 -8.48
C SER A 22 0.36 5.75 -8.61
N LYS A 23 1.40 6.30 -8.00
CA LYS A 23 2.76 5.73 -8.07
C LYS A 23 2.76 4.28 -7.55
N GLY A 24 3.28 3.38 -8.34
CA GLY A 24 3.45 1.98 -7.97
C GLY A 24 2.19 1.14 -7.99
N ALA A 25 1.02 1.70 -8.31
CA ALA A 25 -0.21 0.92 -8.41
C ALA A 25 -0.11 -0.10 -9.56
N ASP A 26 -0.55 -1.31 -9.29
CA ASP A 26 -0.52 -2.42 -10.25
C ASP A 26 -1.92 -2.96 -10.58
N MET A 27 -2.93 -2.34 -10.02
CA MET A 27 -4.33 -2.73 -10.18
C MET A 27 -5.20 -1.48 -10.23
N PHE A 28 -6.46 -1.64 -10.57
CA PHE A 28 -7.43 -0.57 -10.42
C PHE A 28 -8.84 -1.12 -10.26
N PHE A 29 -9.69 -0.30 -9.63
CA PHE A 29 -11.13 -0.55 -9.54
C PHE A 29 -11.84 0.24 -10.62
N LYS A 30 -12.72 -0.41 -11.37
CA LYS A 30 -13.69 0.25 -12.25
C LYS A 30 -14.98 0.45 -11.47
N CYS A 31 -15.49 1.68 -11.42
CA CYS A 31 -16.69 2.00 -10.66
C CYS A 31 -17.85 2.20 -11.62
N PHE A 32 -18.85 1.31 -11.56
CA PHE A 32 -20.03 1.32 -12.43
C PHE A 32 -21.29 1.84 -11.73
N GLY A 33 -21.15 2.54 -10.63
CA GLY A 33 -22.24 3.06 -9.83
C GLY A 33 -21.78 3.24 -8.41
N GLU A 34 -22.71 3.48 -7.48
CA GLU A 34 -22.35 3.83 -6.12
C GLU A 34 -21.63 2.69 -5.34
N GLU A 35 -21.97 1.44 -5.65
CA GLU A 35 -21.47 0.29 -4.89
C GLU A 35 -20.96 -0.86 -5.75
N THR A 36 -20.87 -0.68 -7.05
CA THR A 36 -20.43 -1.75 -7.95
C THR A 36 -19.04 -1.47 -8.46
N TYR A 37 -18.08 -2.33 -8.08
CA TYR A 37 -16.69 -2.20 -8.42
C TYR A 37 -16.16 -3.48 -9.04
N ASP A 38 -15.44 -3.35 -10.16
CA ASP A 38 -14.68 -4.44 -10.74
C ASP A 38 -13.19 -4.20 -10.55
N LEU A 39 -12.47 -5.22 -10.10
CA LEU A 39 -11.01 -5.16 -9.92
C LEU A 39 -10.32 -5.68 -11.17
N THR A 40 -9.35 -4.93 -11.64
CA THR A 40 -8.56 -5.30 -12.82
C THR A 40 -7.08 -5.21 -12.51
N PHE A 41 -6.32 -6.21 -12.92
CA PHE A 41 -4.87 -6.20 -12.86
C PHE A 41 -4.31 -5.51 -14.10
N CYS A 42 -3.26 -4.73 -13.93
CA CYS A 42 -2.53 -4.13 -15.03
C CYS A 42 -1.39 -5.05 -15.47
N GLU A 43 -1.17 -5.19 -16.78
CA GLU A 43 -0.06 -6.03 -17.29
C GLU A 43 1.30 -5.48 -16.89
N VAL A 44 1.45 -4.16 -16.87
CA VAL A 44 2.71 -3.50 -16.51
C VAL A 44 2.52 -2.68 -15.24
N SER A 45 1.78 -1.58 -15.33
CA SER A 45 1.46 -0.71 -14.20
C SER A 45 0.20 0.08 -14.48
N TYR A 46 -0.41 0.61 -13.42
CA TYR A 46 -1.55 1.50 -13.58
C TYR A 46 -1.18 2.75 -14.41
N SER A 47 0.00 3.33 -14.17
CA SER A 47 0.42 4.53 -14.88
C SER A 47 0.54 4.29 -16.39
N GLU A 48 1.07 3.16 -16.81
CA GLU A 48 1.14 2.81 -18.23
C GLU A 48 -0.24 2.56 -18.82
N TRP A 49 -1.09 1.82 -18.11
CA TRP A 49 -2.47 1.58 -18.53
C TRP A 49 -3.23 2.89 -18.68
N ALA A 50 -3.08 3.81 -17.71
CA ALA A 50 -3.81 5.08 -17.69
C ALA A 50 -3.48 5.96 -18.88
N LYS A 51 -2.23 5.98 -19.34
CA LYS A 51 -1.83 6.74 -20.52
C LYS A 51 -2.63 6.35 -21.75
N ASP A 52 -2.92 5.05 -21.90
CA ASP A 52 -3.57 4.54 -23.09
C ASP A 52 -5.09 4.52 -22.98
N TYR A 53 -5.65 4.31 -21.80
CA TYR A 53 -7.07 3.97 -21.65
C TYR A 53 -7.89 4.90 -20.75
N LYS A 54 -7.26 5.67 -19.86
CA LYS A 54 -8.01 6.47 -18.89
C LYS A 54 -8.96 7.47 -19.54
N GLU A 55 -8.52 8.11 -20.61
CA GLU A 55 -9.37 9.07 -21.33
C GLU A 55 -10.63 8.42 -21.91
N LEU A 56 -10.51 7.18 -22.42
CA LEU A 56 -11.65 6.44 -22.93
C LEU A 56 -12.67 6.14 -21.82
N TYR A 57 -12.18 5.77 -20.64
CA TYR A 57 -13.05 5.50 -19.48
C TYR A 57 -13.71 6.79 -18.97
N ASP A 58 -12.98 7.89 -18.95
CA ASP A 58 -13.52 9.19 -18.56
C ASP A 58 -14.66 9.61 -19.52
N LYS A 59 -14.48 9.41 -20.82
CA LYS A 59 -15.50 9.68 -21.82
C LYS A 59 -16.73 8.81 -21.66
N ALA A 60 -16.56 7.57 -21.22
CA ALA A 60 -17.64 6.64 -20.94
C ALA A 60 -18.26 6.85 -19.55
N CYS A 61 -17.82 7.86 -18.81
CA CYS A 61 -18.25 8.15 -17.43
C CYS A 61 -18.01 7.00 -16.46
N ILE A 62 -16.95 6.22 -16.70
CA ILE A 62 -16.53 5.14 -15.82
C ILE A 62 -15.34 5.65 -14.99
N LYS A 63 -15.55 5.76 -13.68
CA LYS A 63 -14.51 6.17 -12.76
C LYS A 63 -13.55 5.01 -12.48
N VAL A 64 -12.25 5.29 -12.49
CA VAL A 64 -11.24 4.31 -12.10
C VAL A 64 -10.49 4.81 -10.88
N ILE A 65 -10.15 3.88 -9.98
CA ILE A 65 -9.41 4.16 -8.76
C ILE A 65 -8.19 3.25 -8.75
N PRO A 66 -6.95 3.79 -8.71
CA PRO A 66 -5.76 2.96 -8.60
C PRO A 66 -5.82 2.07 -7.36
N CYS A 67 -5.29 0.87 -7.47
CA CYS A 67 -5.27 -0.09 -6.37
C CYS A 67 -3.89 -0.73 -6.29
N TRP A 68 -3.47 -1.03 -5.08
CA TRP A 68 -2.15 -1.61 -4.82
C TRP A 68 -2.31 -3.02 -4.27
N SER A 69 -1.67 -3.99 -4.92
CA SER A 69 -1.52 -5.33 -4.36
C SER A 69 -0.54 -5.28 -3.18
N LEU A 70 -0.50 -6.34 -2.38
CA LEU A 70 0.47 -6.48 -1.31
C LEU A 70 1.91 -6.33 -1.84
N SER A 71 2.21 -6.94 -2.97
CA SER A 71 3.53 -6.84 -3.60
C SER A 71 3.88 -5.41 -3.97
N ALA A 72 2.93 -4.66 -4.52
CA ALA A 72 3.12 -3.25 -4.86
C ALA A 72 3.37 -2.40 -3.62
N LEU A 73 2.61 -2.63 -2.54
CA LEU A 73 2.79 -1.91 -1.27
C LEU A 73 4.18 -2.16 -0.68
N ILE A 74 4.61 -3.41 -0.63
CA ILE A 74 5.93 -3.77 -0.10
C ILE A 74 7.03 -3.09 -0.91
N SER A 75 6.88 -3.02 -2.23
CA SER A 75 7.86 -2.37 -3.11
C SER A 75 8.00 -0.87 -2.87
N LEU A 76 6.96 -0.23 -2.32
CA LEU A 76 6.99 1.21 -2.02
C LEU A 76 7.59 1.54 -0.65
N ILE A 77 7.65 0.55 0.25
CA ILE A 77 8.15 0.75 1.60
C ILE A 77 9.67 0.66 1.59
N PRO A 78 10.39 1.70 2.08
CA PRO A 78 11.85 1.65 2.15
C PRO A 78 12.32 0.48 3.01
N GLN A 79 13.32 -0.25 2.52
CA GLN A 79 13.92 -1.35 3.28
C GLN A 79 14.76 -0.86 4.45
N GLU A 80 15.25 0.38 4.36
CA GLU A 80 16.04 1.00 5.42
C GLU A 80 15.70 2.48 5.53
N ILE A 81 15.91 3.06 6.70
CA ILE A 81 15.74 4.47 6.98
C ILE A 81 16.97 5.00 7.72
N PHE A 82 17.14 6.34 7.70
CA PHE A 82 18.28 7.01 8.33
C PHE A 82 19.64 6.44 7.86
N ASP A 83 19.81 6.37 6.53
CA ASP A 83 21.03 5.88 5.89
C ASP A 83 21.45 4.48 6.34
N GLY A 84 20.47 3.60 6.54
CA GLY A 84 20.71 2.21 6.93
C GLY A 84 20.81 1.97 8.43
N GLU A 85 20.62 3.01 9.24
CA GLU A 85 20.67 2.84 10.70
C GLU A 85 19.54 1.93 11.21
N TYR A 86 18.39 1.98 10.57
CA TYR A 86 17.25 1.12 10.87
C TYR A 86 16.82 0.36 9.62
N VAL A 87 16.54 -0.92 9.77
CA VAL A 87 16.11 -1.80 8.68
C VAL A 87 14.72 -2.35 8.96
N ILE A 88 13.96 -2.58 7.91
CA ILE A 88 12.59 -3.09 8.03
C ILE A 88 12.57 -4.52 8.55
N ASN A 89 11.62 -4.82 9.42
CA ASN A 89 11.34 -6.15 9.92
C ASN A 89 9.83 -6.37 9.89
N ILE A 90 9.41 -7.46 9.24
CA ILE A 90 8.00 -7.82 9.12
C ILE A 90 7.83 -9.18 9.79
N THR A 91 7.01 -9.23 10.84
CA THR A 91 6.80 -10.45 11.62
C THR A 91 5.32 -10.69 11.86
N GLU A 92 4.96 -11.96 12.00
CA GLU A 92 3.63 -12.35 12.46
C GLU A 92 3.67 -12.59 13.96
N GLY A 93 2.85 -11.85 14.70
CA GLY A 93 2.78 -11.97 16.16
C GLY A 93 2.00 -13.20 16.61
N SER A 94 2.11 -13.54 17.89
CA SER A 94 1.46 -14.69 18.50
C SER A 94 -0.07 -14.61 18.51
N ASP A 95 -0.62 -13.43 18.30
CA ASP A 95 -2.07 -13.16 18.27
C ASP A 95 -2.61 -13.06 16.83
N ASN A 96 -1.87 -13.62 15.86
CA ASN A 96 -2.17 -13.56 14.42
C ASN A 96 -2.21 -12.15 13.84
N ARG A 97 -1.53 -11.21 14.50
CA ARG A 97 -1.35 -9.86 13.99
C ARG A 97 -0.02 -9.75 13.26
N TRP A 98 -0.01 -8.97 12.20
CA TRP A 98 1.22 -8.64 11.49
C TRP A 98 1.81 -7.37 12.06
N VAL A 99 3.12 -7.39 12.32
CA VAL A 99 3.85 -6.26 12.88
C VAL A 99 4.95 -5.87 11.92
N LEU A 100 4.97 -4.58 11.57
CA LEU A 100 6.00 -4.01 10.71
C LEU A 100 6.75 -2.97 11.54
N THR A 101 8.06 -3.17 11.68
CA THR A 101 8.92 -2.29 12.48
C THR A 101 10.18 -1.95 11.70
N TYR A 102 10.82 -0.85 12.10
CA TYR A 102 12.19 -0.54 11.70
C TYR A 102 13.07 -0.71 12.91
N ASP A 103 13.95 -1.69 12.85
CA ASP A 103 14.82 -2.06 13.97
C ASP A 103 16.25 -1.61 13.68
N HIS A 104 16.96 -1.19 14.73
CA HIS A 104 18.36 -0.77 14.61
C HIS A 104 19.21 -1.94 14.09
N TYR A 105 20.05 -1.69 13.09
CA TYR A 105 20.76 -2.77 12.40
C TYR A 105 21.76 -3.51 13.31
N GLU A 106 22.36 -2.83 14.29
CA GLU A 106 23.28 -3.45 15.26
C GLU A 106 22.54 -4.00 16.47
N ASN A 107 21.61 -3.22 17.03
CA ASN A 107 20.84 -3.60 18.21
C ASN A 107 19.37 -3.77 17.85
N ARG A 108 19.01 -4.96 17.41
CA ARG A 108 17.67 -5.30 16.97
C ARG A 108 16.59 -5.20 18.04
N LYS A 109 16.97 -4.97 19.29
CA LYS A 109 16.01 -4.69 20.36
C LYS A 109 15.52 -3.25 20.36
N HIS A 110 16.21 -2.36 19.64
CA HIS A 110 15.81 -0.97 19.52
C HIS A 110 15.03 -0.76 18.23
N SER A 111 13.75 -0.45 18.36
CA SER A 111 12.87 -0.14 17.25
C SER A 111 12.61 1.37 17.16
N TYR A 112 12.40 1.85 15.94
CA TYR A 112 11.97 3.23 15.74
C TYR A 112 10.44 3.29 15.98
N TYR A 113 10.06 3.73 17.15
CA TYR A 113 8.67 3.65 17.62
C TYR A 113 7.65 4.38 16.73
N SER A 114 8.05 5.47 16.09
CA SER A 114 7.15 6.21 15.20
C SER A 114 6.69 5.40 13.99
N LEU A 115 7.38 4.31 13.69
CA LEU A 115 7.08 3.42 12.57
C LEU A 115 6.86 1.97 13.01
N SER A 116 6.40 1.76 14.24
CA SER A 116 6.01 0.43 14.71
C SER A 116 4.52 0.26 14.49
N ILE A 117 4.14 -0.57 13.52
CA ILE A 117 2.75 -0.73 13.08
C ILE A 117 2.32 -2.18 13.26
N GLY A 118 1.15 -2.37 13.88
CA GLY A 118 0.51 -3.68 13.98
C GLY A 118 -0.87 -3.65 13.33
N ALA A 119 -1.23 -4.71 12.62
CA ALA A 119 -2.53 -4.81 11.97
C ALA A 119 -2.95 -6.28 11.81
N ASP A 120 -4.23 -6.51 11.53
CA ASP A 120 -4.79 -7.85 11.43
C ASP A 120 -4.36 -8.59 10.17
N ASN A 121 -3.86 -7.87 9.17
CA ASN A 121 -3.32 -8.44 7.94
C ASN A 121 -2.17 -7.59 7.43
N LEU A 122 -1.37 -8.16 6.54
CA LEU A 122 -0.16 -7.50 6.06
C LEU A 122 -0.46 -6.31 5.14
N VAL A 123 -1.53 -6.35 4.37
CA VAL A 123 -1.95 -5.21 3.53
C VAL A 123 -2.22 -3.98 4.41
N ASP A 124 -2.99 -4.15 5.47
CA ASP A 124 -3.30 -3.06 6.39
C ASP A 124 -2.05 -2.54 7.10
N ALA A 125 -1.15 -3.44 7.50
CA ALA A 125 0.13 -3.04 8.10
C ALA A 125 0.96 -2.20 7.14
N CYS A 126 1.06 -2.60 5.89
CA CYS A 126 1.78 -1.85 4.85
C CYS A 126 1.12 -0.50 4.56
N TYR A 127 -0.21 -0.49 4.46
CA TYR A 127 -0.98 0.73 4.23
C TYR A 127 -0.72 1.75 5.36
N GLU A 128 -0.84 1.32 6.61
CA GLU A 128 -0.58 2.20 7.76
C GLU A 128 0.86 2.69 7.80
N THR A 129 1.81 1.84 7.44
CA THR A 129 3.24 2.21 7.38
C THR A 129 3.47 3.29 6.34
N ILE A 130 2.89 3.16 5.15
CA ILE A 130 3.02 4.16 4.08
C ILE A 130 2.43 5.50 4.54
N ASN A 131 1.27 5.48 5.19
CA ASN A 131 0.68 6.69 5.74
C ASN A 131 1.58 7.36 6.77
N LYS A 132 2.18 6.59 7.67
CA LYS A 132 3.12 7.10 8.68
C LYS A 132 4.37 7.68 8.05
N LEU A 133 4.95 6.97 7.07
CA LEU A 133 6.12 7.46 6.34
C LEU A 133 5.82 8.80 5.66
N HIS A 134 4.65 8.92 5.06
CA HIS A 134 4.23 10.16 4.43
C HIS A 134 4.11 11.30 5.46
N LYS A 135 3.44 11.05 6.60
CA LYS A 135 3.30 12.04 7.66
C LYS A 135 4.65 12.49 8.23
N LEU A 136 5.62 11.59 8.28
CA LEU A 136 6.97 11.87 8.76
C LEU A 136 7.87 12.46 7.66
N LYS A 137 7.34 12.67 6.46
CA LYS A 137 8.07 13.17 5.29
C LYS A 137 9.26 12.29 4.91
N MET A 138 9.09 10.98 5.05
CA MET A 138 10.10 9.97 4.74
C MET A 138 9.76 9.18 3.47
N LEU A 139 8.66 9.53 2.83
CA LEU A 139 8.21 8.90 1.60
C LEU A 139 7.94 9.96 0.53
#